data_fdd3c1373acd4dde4c53f108117caa26
#
_entry.id   fdd3c1373acd4dde4c53f108117caa26
#
_cell.length_a   1.000
_cell.length_b   1.000
_cell.length_c   1.000
_cell.angle_alpha   90.00
_cell.angle_beta   90.00
_cell.angle_gamma   90.00
#
_symmetry.space_group_name_H-M   'P 1'
#
loop_
_entity.id
_entity.type
_entity.pdbx_description
1 polymer ?
#
loop_
_entity_poly.entity_id
_entity_poly.type
_entity_poly.pdbx_seq_one_letter_code
_entity_poly.pdbx_strand_id
1 'polypeptide(L)'
;MHFIFLVLILSLISDAPAQLHEPPAMFTIARLKYSGGGDWYNGPTEIPNLLAFVQKETPIRTATEEAQVEIMDENLFAYPVLYLTGHGNIQFSEDEVRRLRTYLEHGGFLLANDDYGLDKAFRQEIKRIFPDKQLVELPPSFGIFQTPFQFPGGLPKIHEHDGKRPQAFGIFHEERLVVFYNYESDIGDGWDDPDVHKDPLEKQQAALKMGTNIIVWALTH
;
A
#
# COMPACT_ATOMS: atom_id res chain seq x y z
N MET A 1 27.85 50.41 62.79
CA MET A 1 28.54 49.61 61.80
C MET A 1 27.52 48.59 61.23
N HIS A 2 26.91 48.88 60.07
CA HIS A 2 25.94 47.97 59.48
C HIS A 2 26.61 47.31 58.29
N PHE A 3 26.76 45.99 58.32
CA PHE A 3 27.26 45.19 57.16
C PHE A 3 26.08 44.80 56.28
N ILE A 4 26.10 45.29 55.03
CA ILE A 4 25.14 44.89 54.00
C ILE A 4 25.75 43.66 53.31
N PHE A 5 25.09 42.50 53.42
CA PHE A 5 25.40 41.30 52.66
C PHE A 5 24.73 41.37 51.30
N LEU A 6 25.51 41.50 50.23
CA LEU A 6 25.05 41.46 48.86
C LEU A 6 25.00 40.00 48.40
N VAL A 7 23.82 39.44 48.27
CA VAL A 7 23.61 38.07 47.73
C VAL A 7 23.56 38.17 46.20
N LEU A 8 24.58 37.64 45.54
CA LEU A 8 24.63 37.51 44.09
C LEU A 8 23.87 36.25 43.69
N ILE A 9 22.70 36.40 43.05
CA ILE A 9 21.95 35.29 42.46
C ILE A 9 22.52 35.05 41.06
N LEU A 10 23.27 33.96 40.90
CA LEU A 10 23.72 33.45 39.58
C LEU A 10 22.57 32.66 38.95
N SER A 11 21.88 33.24 38.00
CA SER A 11 20.89 32.51 37.17
C SER A 11 21.61 31.59 36.19
N LEU A 12 21.60 30.29 36.44
CA LEU A 12 22.00 29.24 35.48
C LEU A 12 20.96 29.19 34.38
N ILE A 13 21.29 29.77 33.21
CA ILE A 13 20.54 29.55 31.96
C ILE A 13 20.90 28.15 31.54
N SER A 14 19.95 27.22 31.72
CA SER A 14 20.06 25.85 31.17
C SER A 14 19.68 25.92 29.68
N ASP A 15 20.66 25.94 28.79
CA ASP A 15 20.44 25.69 27.38
C ASP A 15 19.97 24.23 27.21
N ALA A 16 18.67 24.02 27.10
CA ALA A 16 18.14 22.74 26.66
C ALA A 16 18.61 22.50 25.22
N PRO A 17 19.21 21.33 24.89
CA PRO A 17 19.60 21.05 23.53
C PRO A 17 18.36 21.11 22.62
N ALA A 18 18.45 21.88 21.54
CA ALA A 18 17.42 21.89 20.52
C ALA A 18 17.21 20.45 20.04
N GLN A 19 16.05 19.89 20.30
CA GLN A 19 15.65 18.60 19.71
C GLN A 19 15.69 18.79 18.19
N LEU A 20 16.68 18.16 17.55
CA LEU A 20 16.70 18.01 16.09
C LEU A 20 15.42 17.25 15.75
N HIS A 21 14.47 17.96 15.16
CA HIS A 21 13.26 17.33 14.65
C HIS A 21 13.71 16.52 13.42
N GLU A 22 13.87 15.21 13.59
CA GLU A 22 14.05 14.35 12.41
C GLU A 22 12.84 14.57 11.48
N PRO A 23 13.09 14.78 10.18
CA PRO A 23 11.98 14.91 9.24
C PRO A 23 11.13 13.64 9.36
N PRO A 24 9.80 13.76 9.35
CA PRO A 24 8.93 12.59 9.42
C PRO A 24 9.32 11.60 8.31
N ALA A 25 9.38 10.33 8.66
CA ALA A 25 9.70 9.27 7.73
C ALA A 25 8.79 9.40 6.49
N MET A 26 9.37 9.27 5.29
CA MET A 26 8.60 9.30 4.05
C MET A 26 7.91 7.95 3.87
N PHE A 27 6.64 7.99 3.47
CA PHE A 27 5.88 6.80 3.11
C PHE A 27 6.44 6.19 1.82
N THR A 28 6.58 4.88 1.77
CA THR A 28 6.78 4.14 0.52
C THR A 28 5.97 2.85 0.52
N ILE A 29 5.74 2.32 -0.66
CA ILE A 29 5.13 1.02 -0.91
C ILE A 29 6.26 0.01 -1.12
N ALA A 30 6.16 -1.16 -0.53
CA ALA A 30 7.11 -2.24 -0.78
C ALA A 30 6.52 -3.27 -1.74
N ARG A 31 7.16 -3.44 -2.91
CA ARG A 31 6.84 -4.51 -3.85
C ARG A 31 7.26 -5.85 -3.25
N LEU A 32 6.32 -6.79 -3.19
CA LEU A 32 6.54 -8.09 -2.60
C LEU A 32 7.18 -9.06 -3.61
N LYS A 33 8.39 -9.50 -3.33
CA LYS A 33 9.03 -10.59 -4.05
C LYS A 33 8.47 -11.91 -3.57
N TYR A 34 8.04 -12.76 -4.50
CA TYR A 34 7.48 -14.06 -4.18
C TYR A 34 8.04 -15.15 -5.07
N SER A 35 7.93 -16.40 -4.63
CA SER A 35 8.29 -17.59 -5.40
C SER A 35 7.09 -18.15 -6.17
N GLY A 36 7.32 -19.13 -7.05
CA GLY A 36 6.26 -19.79 -7.79
C GLY A 36 6.31 -19.57 -9.30
N GLY A 37 7.18 -18.68 -9.78
CA GLY A 37 7.43 -18.44 -11.21
C GLY A 37 6.61 -17.33 -11.83
N GLY A 38 5.86 -16.57 -11.03
CA GLY A 38 5.25 -15.31 -11.49
C GLY A 38 6.28 -14.17 -11.52
N ASP A 39 6.00 -13.16 -12.33
CA ASP A 39 6.87 -12.02 -12.58
C ASP A 39 6.56 -10.84 -11.65
N TRP A 40 6.76 -11.03 -10.35
CA TRP A 40 6.54 -10.02 -9.30
C TRP A 40 7.16 -8.65 -9.61
N TYR A 41 8.13 -8.58 -10.53
CA TYR A 41 8.86 -7.40 -10.95
C TYR A 41 8.21 -6.67 -12.14
N ASN A 42 7.04 -7.12 -12.60
CA ASN A 42 6.31 -6.46 -13.68
C ASN A 42 5.89 -5.04 -13.31
N GLY A 43 5.77 -4.14 -14.30
CA GLY A 43 5.39 -2.75 -14.10
C GLY A 43 6.37 -1.94 -13.25
N PRO A 44 7.64 -1.76 -13.67
CA PRO A 44 8.67 -1.11 -12.83
C PRO A 44 8.40 0.38 -12.57
N THR A 45 7.54 1.05 -13.34
CA THR A 45 7.20 2.46 -13.15
C THR A 45 5.88 2.69 -12.40
N GLU A 46 5.10 1.63 -12.16
CA GLU A 46 3.80 1.69 -11.46
C GLU A 46 3.87 2.40 -10.12
N ILE A 47 4.67 1.87 -9.19
CA ILE A 47 4.73 2.39 -7.83
C ILE A 47 5.37 3.78 -7.77
N PRO A 48 6.49 4.08 -8.45
CA PRO A 48 7.04 5.43 -8.51
C PRO A 48 6.02 6.47 -8.98
N ASN A 49 5.27 6.18 -10.04
CA ASN A 49 4.25 7.08 -10.57
C ASN A 49 3.06 7.25 -9.60
N LEU A 50 2.61 6.16 -8.96
CA LEU A 50 1.58 6.25 -7.92
C LEU A 50 2.05 7.07 -6.73
N LEU A 51 3.28 6.86 -6.23
CA LEU A 51 3.84 7.63 -5.12
C LEU A 51 3.92 9.13 -5.45
N ALA A 52 4.38 9.48 -6.65
CA ALA A 52 4.42 10.86 -7.12
C ALA A 52 3.01 11.48 -7.18
N PHE A 53 2.02 10.73 -7.64
CA PHE A 53 0.63 11.20 -7.68
C PHE A 53 0.03 11.37 -6.28
N VAL A 54 0.26 10.41 -5.36
CA VAL A 54 -0.17 10.51 -3.95
C VAL A 54 0.42 11.75 -3.29
N GLN A 55 1.72 12.01 -3.48
CA GLN A 55 2.38 13.20 -2.92
C GLN A 55 1.80 14.50 -3.47
N LYS A 56 1.40 14.52 -4.74
CA LYS A 56 0.82 15.71 -5.39
C LYS A 56 -0.61 15.98 -4.89
N GLU A 57 -1.41 14.94 -4.71
CA GLU A 57 -2.86 15.06 -4.48
C GLU A 57 -3.25 14.98 -2.99
N THR A 58 -2.29 14.65 -2.11
CA THR A 58 -2.54 14.48 -0.67
C THR A 58 -1.43 15.12 0.17
N PRO A 59 -1.61 15.31 1.48
CA PRO A 59 -0.54 15.75 2.38
C PRO A 59 0.48 14.65 2.72
N ILE A 60 0.36 13.43 2.17
CA ILE A 60 1.27 12.33 2.45
C ILE A 60 2.62 12.59 1.76
N ARG A 61 3.68 12.62 2.54
CA ARG A 61 5.05 12.72 2.00
C ARG A 61 5.54 11.34 1.60
N THR A 62 5.84 11.15 0.32
CA THR A 62 6.25 9.87 -0.25
C THR A 62 7.73 9.86 -0.63
N ALA A 63 8.32 8.67 -0.63
CA ALA A 63 9.58 8.42 -1.32
C ALA A 63 9.37 8.55 -2.84
N THR A 64 10.46 8.70 -3.58
CA THR A 64 10.45 8.74 -5.06
C THR A 64 10.46 7.34 -5.67
N GLU A 65 10.93 6.36 -4.91
CA GLU A 65 11.14 4.99 -5.37
C GLU A 65 10.38 4.01 -4.48
N GLU A 66 10.03 2.86 -5.04
CA GLU A 66 9.52 1.73 -4.28
C GLU A 66 10.60 1.09 -3.42
N ALA A 67 10.18 0.39 -2.37
CA ALA A 67 11.01 -0.61 -1.72
C ALA A 67 10.72 -1.99 -2.34
N GLN A 68 11.63 -2.94 -2.16
CA GLN A 68 11.41 -4.33 -2.53
C GLN A 68 11.74 -5.22 -1.33
N VAL A 69 10.85 -6.15 -1.02
CA VAL A 69 11.00 -7.04 0.15
C VAL A 69 10.59 -8.48 -0.17
N GLU A 70 11.25 -9.42 0.47
CA GLU A 70 10.77 -10.79 0.62
C GLU A 70 9.98 -10.90 1.93
N ILE A 71 9.05 -11.86 2.02
CA ILE A 71 8.24 -12.04 3.24
C ILE A 71 9.11 -12.32 4.46
N MET A 72 10.25 -12.98 4.25
CA MET A 72 11.17 -13.34 5.34
C MET A 72 12.18 -12.26 5.73
N ASP A 73 12.20 -11.12 5.03
CA ASP A 73 13.10 -10.01 5.35
C ASP A 73 12.80 -9.42 6.73
N GLU A 74 13.86 -9.06 7.47
CA GLU A 74 13.74 -8.48 8.82
C GLU A 74 12.95 -7.16 8.82
N ASN A 75 13.07 -6.38 7.75
CA ASN A 75 12.44 -5.07 7.60
C ASN A 75 11.02 -5.12 7.02
N LEU A 76 10.41 -6.29 6.82
CA LEU A 76 9.04 -6.42 6.29
C LEU A 76 8.05 -5.50 7.03
N PHE A 77 8.13 -5.48 8.36
CA PHE A 77 7.23 -4.71 9.23
C PHE A 77 7.49 -3.19 9.22
N ALA A 78 8.55 -2.74 8.56
CA ALA A 78 8.81 -1.31 8.38
C ALA A 78 7.93 -0.66 7.29
N TYR A 79 7.31 -1.48 6.45
CA TYR A 79 6.47 -1.01 5.35
C TYR A 79 4.98 -1.22 5.67
N PRO A 80 4.17 -0.14 5.75
CA PRO A 80 2.75 -0.26 6.07
C PRO A 80 1.93 -0.88 4.93
N VAL A 81 2.42 -0.79 3.68
CA VAL A 81 1.73 -1.30 2.48
C VAL A 81 2.68 -2.17 1.66
N LEU A 82 2.26 -3.41 1.43
CA LEU A 82 2.86 -4.31 0.45
C LEU A 82 2.06 -4.28 -0.85
N TYR A 83 2.75 -4.29 -1.98
CA TYR A 83 2.17 -4.42 -3.30
C TYR A 83 2.56 -5.77 -3.91
N LEU A 84 1.57 -6.53 -4.33
CA LEU A 84 1.72 -7.82 -4.98
C LEU A 84 1.08 -7.73 -6.35
N THR A 85 1.85 -7.98 -7.41
CA THR A 85 1.41 -7.99 -8.81
C THR A 85 2.17 -9.07 -9.57
N GLY A 86 1.83 -9.28 -10.80
CA GLY A 86 2.50 -10.13 -11.77
C GLY A 86 1.60 -11.15 -12.44
N HIS A 87 2.10 -11.77 -13.50
CA HIS A 87 1.46 -12.86 -14.21
C HIS A 87 1.86 -14.21 -13.63
N GLY A 88 1.01 -15.21 -13.79
CA GLY A 88 1.34 -16.60 -13.49
C GLY A 88 1.10 -17.02 -12.06
N ASN A 89 2.09 -17.69 -11.45
CA ASN A 89 1.87 -18.42 -10.22
C ASN A 89 2.58 -17.78 -9.02
N ILE A 90 1.93 -17.85 -7.88
CA ILE A 90 2.48 -17.48 -6.56
C ILE A 90 2.59 -18.76 -5.73
N GLN A 91 3.66 -18.89 -4.98
CA GLN A 91 3.83 -19.98 -4.03
C GLN A 91 4.55 -19.49 -2.79
N PHE A 92 3.89 -19.54 -1.64
CA PHE A 92 4.48 -19.24 -0.34
C PHE A 92 4.84 -20.51 0.42
N SER A 93 5.98 -20.51 1.10
CA SER A 93 6.30 -21.53 2.09
C SER A 93 5.40 -21.39 3.32
N GLU A 94 5.38 -22.40 4.20
CA GLU A 94 4.59 -22.35 5.44
C GLU A 94 5.06 -21.24 6.39
N ASP A 95 6.35 -20.94 6.40
CA ASP A 95 6.90 -19.83 7.21
C ASP A 95 6.47 -18.48 6.66
N GLU A 96 6.49 -18.30 5.35
CA GLU A 96 6.01 -17.08 4.70
C GLU A 96 4.51 -16.86 4.92
N VAL A 97 3.69 -17.91 4.83
CA VAL A 97 2.25 -17.84 5.13
C VAL A 97 2.01 -17.35 6.55
N ARG A 98 2.73 -17.92 7.54
CA ARG A 98 2.60 -17.49 8.94
C ARG A 98 3.05 -16.04 9.15
N ARG A 99 4.18 -15.68 8.57
CA ARG A 99 4.76 -14.34 8.73
C ARG A 99 3.90 -13.27 8.05
N LEU A 100 3.40 -13.54 6.84
CA LEU A 100 2.51 -12.62 6.13
C LEU A 100 1.18 -12.44 6.87
N ARG A 101 0.62 -13.53 7.43
CA ARG A 101 -0.54 -13.43 8.33
C ARG A 101 -0.24 -12.49 9.51
N THR A 102 0.87 -12.73 10.22
CA THR A 102 1.27 -11.87 11.34
C THR A 102 1.41 -10.42 10.93
N TYR A 103 2.03 -10.14 9.78
CA TYR A 103 2.15 -8.78 9.24
C TYR A 103 0.77 -8.13 9.05
N LEU A 104 -0.15 -8.83 8.41
CA LEU A 104 -1.50 -8.33 8.11
C LEU A 104 -2.34 -8.14 9.37
N GLU A 105 -2.20 -9.00 10.36
CA GLU A 105 -2.91 -8.91 11.65
C GLU A 105 -2.39 -7.77 12.53
N HIS A 106 -1.13 -7.34 12.36
CA HIS A 106 -0.49 -6.32 13.20
C HIS A 106 -0.28 -4.96 12.51
N GLY A 107 -1.17 -4.57 11.62
CA GLY A 107 -1.19 -3.23 11.04
C GLY A 107 -0.78 -3.16 9.57
N GLY A 108 -0.19 -4.22 9.02
CA GLY A 108 0.15 -4.28 7.60
C GLY A 108 -1.08 -4.31 6.69
N PHE A 109 -0.88 -3.89 5.45
CA PHE A 109 -1.88 -3.91 4.39
C PHE A 109 -1.29 -4.52 3.12
N LEU A 110 -2.04 -5.40 2.46
CA LEU A 110 -1.68 -5.99 1.18
C LEU A 110 -2.58 -5.44 0.08
N LEU A 111 -2.01 -4.74 -0.87
CA LEU A 111 -2.62 -4.38 -2.13
C LEU A 111 -2.19 -5.43 -3.18
N ALA A 112 -3.14 -6.24 -3.63
CA ALA A 112 -2.90 -7.22 -4.68
C ALA A 112 -3.56 -6.77 -5.98
N ASN A 113 -2.77 -6.69 -7.04
CA ASN A 113 -3.19 -6.38 -8.40
C ASN A 113 -3.25 -7.67 -9.22
N ASP A 114 -4.40 -7.93 -9.83
CA ASP A 114 -4.54 -9.04 -10.77
C ASP A 114 -4.03 -8.60 -12.14
N ASP A 115 -2.77 -8.84 -12.34
CA ASP A 115 -2.21 -8.98 -13.66
C ASP A 115 -2.74 -10.29 -14.28
N TYR A 116 -2.98 -10.32 -15.54
CA TYR A 116 -3.71 -11.41 -16.18
C TYR A 116 -3.18 -12.82 -15.84
N GLY A 117 -4.04 -13.64 -15.23
CA GLY A 117 -3.74 -15.02 -14.87
C GLY A 117 -3.25 -15.26 -13.43
N LEU A 118 -3.17 -14.24 -12.59
CA LEU A 118 -2.78 -14.35 -11.19
C LEU A 118 -3.90 -14.87 -10.28
N ASP A 119 -5.16 -14.63 -10.61
CA ASP A 119 -6.34 -14.84 -9.74
C ASP A 119 -6.37 -16.20 -9.04
N LYS A 120 -6.16 -17.28 -9.80
CA LYS A 120 -6.23 -18.64 -9.23
C LYS A 120 -5.17 -18.86 -8.15
N ALA A 121 -3.93 -18.47 -8.42
CA ALA A 121 -2.82 -18.63 -7.48
C ALA A 121 -3.00 -17.73 -6.27
N PHE A 122 -3.37 -16.48 -6.48
CA PHE A 122 -3.65 -15.53 -5.40
C PHE A 122 -4.73 -16.04 -4.44
N ARG A 123 -5.89 -16.50 -4.95
CA ARG A 123 -6.97 -17.05 -4.11
C ARG A 123 -6.54 -18.30 -3.33
N GLN A 124 -5.68 -19.13 -3.90
CA GLN A 124 -5.15 -20.30 -3.19
C GLN A 124 -4.25 -19.86 -2.04
N GLU A 125 -3.32 -18.94 -2.27
CA GLU A 125 -2.39 -18.49 -1.26
C GLU A 125 -3.10 -17.66 -0.17
N ILE A 126 -4.04 -16.79 -0.52
CA ILE A 126 -4.79 -16.01 0.47
C ILE A 126 -5.63 -16.92 1.38
N LYS A 127 -6.13 -18.04 0.86
CA LYS A 127 -6.85 -19.04 1.67
C LYS A 127 -5.93 -19.80 2.64
N ARG A 128 -4.65 -19.95 2.31
CA ARG A 128 -3.63 -20.52 3.24
C ARG A 128 -3.29 -19.49 4.34
N ILE A 129 -3.20 -18.22 3.97
CA ILE A 129 -2.95 -17.13 4.94
C ILE A 129 -4.13 -17.01 5.91
N PHE A 130 -5.36 -17.01 5.43
CA PHE A 130 -6.58 -16.86 6.22
C PHE A 130 -7.57 -18.01 5.96
N PRO A 131 -7.35 -19.19 6.56
CA PRO A 131 -8.19 -20.38 6.30
C PRO A 131 -9.66 -20.22 6.73
N ASP A 132 -9.93 -19.38 7.70
CA ASP A 132 -11.27 -19.09 8.29
C ASP A 132 -11.94 -17.88 7.67
N LYS A 133 -11.26 -17.13 6.80
CA LYS A 133 -11.80 -15.93 6.15
C LYS A 133 -12.08 -16.19 4.68
N GLN A 134 -12.88 -15.31 4.10
CA GLN A 134 -13.19 -15.33 2.67
C GLN A 134 -12.92 -13.94 2.09
N LEU A 135 -12.51 -13.92 0.82
CA LEU A 135 -12.52 -12.69 0.03
C LEU A 135 -13.97 -12.24 -0.15
N VAL A 136 -14.29 -11.06 0.38
CA VAL A 136 -15.60 -10.44 0.30
C VAL A 136 -15.57 -9.35 -0.76
N GLU A 137 -16.53 -9.36 -1.68
CA GLU A 137 -16.63 -8.28 -2.66
C GLU A 137 -17.03 -6.97 -1.98
N LEU A 138 -16.25 -5.91 -2.24
CA LEU A 138 -16.50 -4.58 -1.70
C LEU A 138 -17.53 -3.85 -2.57
N PRO A 139 -18.68 -3.44 -2.00
CA PRO A 139 -19.70 -2.73 -2.78
C PRO A 139 -19.21 -1.31 -3.14
N PRO A 140 -19.74 -0.69 -4.21
CA PRO A 140 -19.37 0.69 -4.58
C PRO A 140 -19.61 1.73 -3.48
N SER A 141 -20.48 1.43 -2.50
CA SER A 141 -20.70 2.28 -1.33
C SER A 141 -19.64 2.14 -0.24
N PHE A 142 -18.67 1.22 -0.38
CA PHE A 142 -17.58 1.06 0.60
C PHE A 142 -16.68 2.30 0.60
N GLY A 143 -16.24 2.73 1.80
CA GLY A 143 -15.55 4.01 2.00
C GLY A 143 -14.31 4.23 1.13
N ILE A 144 -13.60 3.16 0.76
CA ILE A 144 -12.42 3.21 -0.12
C ILE A 144 -12.74 3.80 -1.51
N PHE A 145 -13.99 3.70 -1.97
CA PHE A 145 -14.45 4.28 -3.24
C PHE A 145 -14.97 5.72 -3.10
N GLN A 146 -14.85 6.31 -1.92
CA GLN A 146 -15.43 7.63 -1.61
C GLN A 146 -14.39 8.68 -1.25
N THR A 147 -13.18 8.29 -0.86
CA THR A 147 -12.19 9.21 -0.27
C THR A 147 -10.76 8.87 -0.68
N PRO A 148 -9.95 9.83 -1.15
CA PRO A 148 -10.31 11.23 -1.43
C PRO A 148 -11.08 11.43 -2.74
N PHE A 149 -11.06 10.46 -3.64
CA PHE A 149 -11.71 10.54 -4.95
C PHE A 149 -12.97 9.69 -4.99
N GLN A 150 -14.00 10.18 -5.71
CA GLN A 150 -15.29 9.51 -5.81
C GLN A 150 -15.31 8.51 -6.97
N PHE A 151 -15.68 7.26 -6.66
CA PHE A 151 -15.89 6.18 -7.62
C PHE A 151 -17.29 5.57 -7.41
N PRO A 152 -18.36 6.24 -7.89
CA PRO A 152 -19.74 5.79 -7.65
C PRO A 152 -20.06 4.43 -8.28
N GLY A 153 -19.27 4.02 -9.29
CA GLY A 153 -19.36 2.68 -9.90
C GLY A 153 -18.46 1.63 -9.22
N GLY A 154 -17.71 1.99 -8.19
CA GLY A 154 -16.71 1.12 -7.56
C GLY A 154 -15.40 1.08 -8.34
N LEU A 155 -14.74 -0.08 -8.39
CA LEU A 155 -13.45 -0.26 -9.03
C LEU A 155 -13.49 0.09 -10.52
N PRO A 156 -12.62 0.99 -11.04
CA PRO A 156 -12.57 1.29 -12.47
C PRO A 156 -12.00 0.10 -13.27
N LYS A 157 -12.43 -0.06 -14.52
CA LYS A 157 -11.86 -1.01 -15.47
C LYS A 157 -10.74 -0.32 -16.25
N ILE A 158 -9.52 -0.79 -16.11
CA ILE A 158 -8.35 -0.24 -16.82
C ILE A 158 -8.03 -1.10 -18.03
N HIS A 159 -7.66 -2.35 -17.82
CA HIS A 159 -7.39 -3.30 -18.91
C HIS A 159 -8.48 -4.37 -19.05
N GLU A 160 -8.52 -4.97 -20.21
CA GLU A 160 -9.40 -6.11 -20.50
C GLU A 160 -8.64 -7.42 -20.28
N HIS A 161 -9.19 -8.27 -19.42
CA HIS A 161 -8.71 -9.64 -19.23
C HIS A 161 -9.68 -10.63 -19.90
N ASP A 162 -10.60 -11.20 -19.11
CA ASP A 162 -11.62 -12.14 -19.60
C ASP A 162 -12.94 -11.48 -19.99
N GLY A 163 -12.97 -10.14 -20.11
CA GLY A 163 -14.19 -9.39 -20.43
C GLY A 163 -15.22 -9.33 -19.33
N LYS A 164 -14.84 -9.68 -18.09
CA LYS A 164 -15.72 -9.58 -16.94
C LYS A 164 -15.70 -8.16 -16.35
N ARG A 165 -16.66 -7.85 -15.48
CA ARG A 165 -16.67 -6.58 -14.76
C ARG A 165 -15.51 -6.50 -13.76
N PRO A 166 -14.99 -5.31 -13.50
CA PRO A 166 -14.01 -5.11 -12.44
C PRO A 166 -14.64 -5.38 -11.08
N GLN A 167 -13.90 -6.03 -10.20
CA GLN A 167 -14.34 -6.38 -8.84
C GLN A 167 -13.21 -6.10 -7.85
N ALA A 168 -13.55 -5.42 -6.77
CA ALA A 168 -12.65 -5.29 -5.63
C ALA A 168 -13.07 -6.30 -4.57
N PHE A 169 -12.10 -7.05 -4.05
CA PHE A 169 -12.32 -7.96 -2.94
C PHE A 169 -11.47 -7.54 -1.74
N GLY A 170 -11.93 -7.88 -0.55
CA GLY A 170 -11.22 -7.62 0.69
C GLY A 170 -11.20 -8.81 1.63
N ILE A 171 -10.13 -8.87 2.45
CA ILE A 171 -10.10 -9.66 3.67
C ILE A 171 -10.15 -8.68 4.85
N PHE A 172 -10.98 -8.98 5.82
CA PHE A 172 -11.11 -8.21 7.05
C PHE A 172 -10.54 -8.97 8.26
N HIS A 173 -9.77 -8.26 9.08
CA HIS A 173 -9.33 -8.73 10.39
C HIS A 173 -9.71 -7.67 11.44
N GLU A 174 -10.49 -8.05 12.46
CA GLU A 174 -11.01 -7.14 13.49
C GLU A 174 -11.61 -5.84 12.93
N GLU A 175 -12.48 -5.99 11.93
CA GLU A 175 -13.14 -4.89 11.19
C GLU A 175 -12.22 -4.06 10.27
N ARG A 176 -10.90 -4.22 10.36
CA ARG A 176 -9.94 -3.56 9.48
C ARG A 176 -9.80 -4.34 8.17
N LEU A 177 -9.88 -3.65 7.03
CA LEU A 177 -9.52 -4.19 5.74
C LEU A 177 -8.00 -4.38 5.69
N VAL A 178 -7.54 -5.63 5.61
CA VAL A 178 -6.10 -5.97 5.62
C VAL A 178 -5.57 -6.39 4.26
N VAL A 179 -6.44 -6.83 3.37
CA VAL A 179 -6.12 -7.16 1.98
C VAL A 179 -7.13 -6.47 1.08
N PHE A 180 -6.65 -5.75 0.09
CA PHE A 180 -7.43 -5.27 -1.04
C PHE A 180 -6.94 -5.98 -2.30
N TYR A 181 -7.84 -6.63 -3.02
CA TYR A 181 -7.54 -7.33 -4.25
C TYR A 181 -8.42 -6.80 -5.39
N ASN A 182 -7.79 -6.24 -6.40
CA ASN A 182 -8.48 -5.84 -7.62
C ASN A 182 -8.43 -6.99 -8.63
N TYR A 183 -9.60 -7.39 -9.12
CA TYR A 183 -9.79 -8.45 -10.08
C TYR A 183 -10.42 -7.90 -11.36
N GLU A 184 -9.96 -8.35 -12.52
CA GLU A 184 -10.46 -7.91 -13.83
C GLU A 184 -10.38 -6.40 -14.07
N SER A 185 -9.44 -5.72 -13.43
CA SER A 185 -9.28 -4.27 -13.52
C SER A 185 -7.90 -3.88 -14.02
N ASP A 186 -6.87 -4.47 -13.41
CA ASP A 186 -5.47 -4.15 -13.64
C ASP A 186 -5.16 -2.65 -13.45
N ILE A 187 -5.40 -2.19 -12.23
CA ILE A 187 -5.13 -0.77 -11.93
C ILE A 187 -3.64 -0.45 -11.96
N GLY A 188 -2.77 -1.47 -11.77
CA GLY A 188 -1.31 -1.33 -11.83
C GLY A 188 -0.84 -0.81 -13.18
N ASP A 189 -1.27 -1.42 -14.26
CA ASP A 189 -0.95 -1.01 -15.63
C ASP A 189 -1.29 0.46 -15.90
N GLY A 190 -2.37 0.95 -15.30
CA GLY A 190 -2.76 2.35 -15.41
C GLY A 190 -1.85 3.32 -14.63
N TRP A 191 -0.92 2.82 -13.81
CA TRP A 191 0.08 3.62 -13.13
C TRP A 191 1.42 3.67 -13.89
N ASP A 192 1.65 2.75 -14.85
CA ASP A 192 2.85 2.76 -15.68
C ASP A 192 3.00 4.05 -16.50
N ASP A 193 4.20 4.24 -17.02
CA ASP A 193 4.47 5.36 -17.94
C ASP A 193 3.51 5.31 -19.14
N PRO A 194 3.02 6.48 -19.61
CA PRO A 194 1.97 6.55 -20.62
C PRO A 194 2.23 5.82 -21.93
N ASP A 195 3.48 5.58 -22.28
CA ASP A 195 3.89 4.91 -23.51
C ASP A 195 4.03 3.38 -23.37
N VAL A 196 3.93 2.84 -22.15
CA VAL A 196 3.98 1.37 -21.94
C VAL A 196 2.71 0.71 -22.47
N HIS A 197 1.57 1.02 -21.90
CA HIS A 197 0.27 0.44 -22.28
C HIS A 197 -0.51 1.31 -23.27
N LYS A 198 -0.14 2.58 -23.40
CA LYS A 198 -0.80 3.58 -24.27
C LYS A 198 -2.27 3.78 -23.91
N ASP A 199 -2.58 3.64 -22.65
CA ASP A 199 -3.92 3.88 -22.14
C ASP A 199 -4.37 5.32 -22.34
N PRO A 200 -5.66 5.55 -22.61
CA PRO A 200 -6.22 6.89 -22.59
C PRO A 200 -5.94 7.59 -21.25
N LEU A 201 -5.61 8.87 -21.29
CA LEU A 201 -5.30 9.68 -20.11
C LEU A 201 -6.38 9.57 -19.00
N GLU A 202 -7.65 9.42 -19.40
CA GLU A 202 -8.76 9.24 -18.48
C GLU A 202 -8.64 7.94 -17.66
N LYS A 203 -8.24 6.84 -18.30
CA LYS A 203 -7.99 5.55 -17.61
C LYS A 203 -6.80 5.64 -16.68
N GLN A 204 -5.68 6.21 -17.11
CA GLN A 204 -4.50 6.42 -16.27
C GLN A 204 -4.85 7.26 -15.04
N GLN A 205 -5.58 8.36 -15.21
CA GLN A 205 -6.02 9.18 -14.08
C GLN A 205 -7.00 8.44 -13.16
N ALA A 206 -7.88 7.62 -13.70
CA ALA A 206 -8.78 6.81 -12.88
C ALA A 206 -7.98 5.79 -12.05
N ALA A 207 -6.99 5.12 -12.65
CA ALA A 207 -6.11 4.19 -11.96
C ALA A 207 -5.32 4.87 -10.83
N LEU A 208 -4.64 5.98 -11.10
CA LEU A 208 -3.86 6.74 -10.11
C LEU A 208 -4.74 7.27 -8.95
N LYS A 209 -5.94 7.77 -9.25
CA LYS A 209 -6.92 8.18 -8.23
C LYS A 209 -7.37 7.01 -7.37
N MET A 210 -7.64 5.84 -7.99
CA MET A 210 -8.03 4.64 -7.24
C MET A 210 -6.89 4.13 -6.36
N GLY A 211 -5.66 4.07 -6.88
CA GLY A 211 -4.47 3.77 -6.09
C GLY A 211 -4.31 4.72 -4.90
N THR A 212 -4.51 6.02 -5.12
CA THR A 212 -4.49 7.02 -4.03
C THR A 212 -5.54 6.74 -2.95
N ASN A 213 -6.78 6.40 -3.35
CA ASN A 213 -7.83 6.02 -2.39
C ASN A 213 -7.40 4.82 -1.55
N ILE A 214 -6.82 3.79 -2.19
CA ILE A 214 -6.34 2.59 -1.50
C ILE A 214 -5.25 2.94 -0.48
N ILE A 215 -4.27 3.76 -0.87
CA ILE A 215 -3.18 4.19 0.03
C ILE A 215 -3.72 5.02 1.19
N VAL A 216 -4.58 5.99 0.93
CA VAL A 216 -5.20 6.80 2.00
C VAL A 216 -5.98 5.90 2.95
N TRP A 217 -6.77 4.96 2.42
CA TRP A 217 -7.50 4.00 3.25
C TRP A 217 -6.57 3.17 4.13
N ALA A 218 -5.54 2.56 3.55
CA ALA A 218 -4.58 1.72 4.27
C ALA A 218 -3.85 2.45 5.42
N LEU A 219 -3.63 3.76 5.28
CA LEU A 219 -2.92 4.57 6.27
C LEU A 219 -3.84 5.19 7.33
N THR A 220 -5.17 5.13 7.15
CA THR A 220 -6.11 5.83 8.04
C THR A 220 -7.13 4.91 8.71
N HIS A 221 -7.22 3.65 8.31
CA HIS A 221 -8.15 2.65 8.83
C HIS A 221 -7.42 1.36 9.16
#